data_06d419d14f7231e60292525155e05860
#
_entry.id   06d419d14f7231e60292525155e05860
#
_cell.length_a   1.000
_cell.length_b   1.000
_cell.length_c   1.000
_cell.angle_alpha   90.00
_cell.angle_beta   90.00
_cell.angle_gamma   90.00
#
_symmetry.space_group_name_H-M   'P 1'
#
loop_
_entity.id
_entity.type
_entity.pdbx_description
1 polymer ?
#
loop_
_entity_poly.entity_id
_entity_poly.type
_entity_poly.pdbx_seq_one_letter_code
_entity_poly.pdbx_strand_id
1 'polypeptide(L)'
;AIARAAGIPCYMSSNFGWDLIYRDWGGEFVEFADWMGEHYAQCDRLFRLPFHEPMSAFPNITDVGLTGGSPRHAIDALRSDWGISTPPEKTILLTFGGLGLQIPFENLQHFPDWQFLTFDSTAPNLPNLIKITDKKLRPVDFMPLCGRVISKPGYGTFAEAVGVGIPLVTLTREDFAEAKFLIDGIANYSYHQILTPDEFFQGNWEFLHQPPQPPRQPQPIAKDGNEAIAHAVLGVVSRKS
;
A
#
# COMPACT_ATOMS: atom_id res chain seq x y z
N ALA A 1 -25.24 3.57 6.37
CA ALA A 1 -26.48 3.23 7.09
C ALA A 1 -26.56 3.91 8.47
N ILE A 2 -25.62 3.63 9.41
CA ILE A 2 -25.68 4.13 10.81
C ILE A 2 -25.67 5.67 10.88
N ALA A 3 -24.74 6.33 10.19
CA ALA A 3 -24.65 7.78 10.17
C ALA A 3 -25.95 8.42 9.66
N ARG A 4 -26.54 7.85 8.59
CA ARG A 4 -27.79 8.33 8.01
C ARG A 4 -28.96 8.17 8.99
N ALA A 5 -29.05 7.01 9.66
CA ALA A 5 -30.07 6.78 10.68
C ALA A 5 -29.94 7.74 11.88
N ALA A 6 -28.72 8.14 12.21
CA ALA A 6 -28.45 9.10 13.28
C ALA A 6 -28.56 10.57 12.84
N GLY A 7 -28.85 10.86 11.57
CA GLY A 7 -28.94 12.23 11.04
C GLY A 7 -27.62 12.99 11.04
N ILE A 8 -26.47 12.27 11.00
CA ILE A 8 -25.14 12.88 10.96
C ILE A 8 -24.51 12.72 9.57
N PRO A 9 -23.67 13.67 9.13
CA PRO A 9 -22.96 13.55 7.85
C PRO A 9 -22.09 12.32 7.78
N CYS A 10 -22.09 11.67 6.60
CA CYS A 10 -21.30 10.48 6.30
C CYS A 10 -20.25 10.82 5.26
N TYR A 11 -18.99 10.83 5.64
CA TYR A 11 -17.84 10.99 4.76
C TYR A 11 -17.04 9.70 4.74
N MET A 12 -16.62 9.27 3.54
CA MET A 12 -15.80 8.09 3.35
C MET A 12 -14.50 8.46 2.65
N SER A 13 -13.45 7.68 2.88
CA SER A 13 -12.19 7.77 2.17
C SER A 13 -11.76 6.35 1.79
N SER A 14 -11.61 6.08 0.49
CA SER A 14 -11.22 4.78 -0.02
C SER A 14 -10.73 4.87 -1.46
N ASN A 15 -10.01 3.83 -1.91
CA ASN A 15 -9.63 3.61 -3.30
C ASN A 15 -10.50 2.54 -3.99
N PHE A 16 -11.29 1.79 -3.24
CA PHE A 16 -12.25 0.82 -3.77
C PHE A 16 -13.48 0.70 -2.86
N GLY A 17 -14.60 0.21 -3.43
CA GLY A 17 -15.77 -0.21 -2.69
C GLY A 17 -15.80 -1.73 -2.51
N TRP A 18 -16.32 -2.21 -1.39
CA TRP A 18 -16.52 -3.64 -1.20
C TRP A 18 -17.56 -4.24 -2.16
N ASP A 19 -18.45 -3.42 -2.72
CA ASP A 19 -19.36 -3.79 -3.79
C ASP A 19 -18.61 -4.30 -5.03
N LEU A 20 -17.45 -3.70 -5.37
CA LEU A 20 -16.56 -4.20 -6.43
C LEU A 20 -16.08 -5.63 -6.12
N ILE A 21 -15.59 -5.87 -4.90
CA ILE A 21 -15.02 -7.17 -4.50
C ILE A 21 -16.10 -8.25 -4.52
N TYR A 22 -17.25 -7.99 -3.90
CA TYR A 22 -18.34 -8.97 -3.86
C TYR A 22 -18.94 -9.23 -5.25
N ARG A 23 -19.00 -8.21 -6.10
CA ARG A 23 -19.47 -8.38 -7.48
C ARG A 23 -18.51 -9.23 -8.32
N ASP A 24 -17.22 -9.07 -8.11
CA ASP A 24 -16.17 -9.86 -8.78
C ASP A 24 -16.21 -11.33 -8.35
N TRP A 25 -16.49 -11.61 -7.08
CA TRP A 25 -16.68 -12.98 -6.60
C TRP A 25 -17.94 -13.64 -7.17
N GLY A 26 -18.98 -12.86 -7.54
CA GLY A 26 -20.18 -13.36 -8.20
C GLY A 26 -21.09 -14.21 -7.32
N GLY A 27 -22.01 -14.98 -7.97
CA GLY A 27 -22.91 -15.88 -7.27
C GLY A 27 -23.77 -15.18 -6.20
N GLU A 28 -23.82 -15.75 -4.99
CA GLU A 28 -24.57 -15.21 -3.85
C GLU A 28 -24.05 -13.86 -3.34
N PHE A 29 -22.80 -13.50 -3.67
CA PHE A 29 -22.20 -12.24 -3.24
C PHE A 29 -22.73 -11.02 -4.00
N VAL A 30 -23.38 -11.21 -5.15
CA VAL A 30 -23.93 -10.10 -5.95
C VAL A 30 -25.02 -9.33 -5.18
N GLU A 31 -25.87 -10.01 -4.41
CA GLU A 31 -26.89 -9.36 -3.59
C GLU A 31 -26.25 -8.47 -2.50
N PHE A 32 -25.15 -8.92 -1.91
CA PHE A 32 -24.38 -8.09 -0.95
C PHE A 32 -23.74 -6.89 -1.63
N ALA A 33 -23.22 -7.05 -2.86
CA ALA A 33 -22.69 -5.94 -3.64
C ALA A 33 -23.76 -4.87 -3.92
N ASP A 34 -24.95 -5.30 -4.33
CA ASP A 34 -26.09 -4.40 -4.58
C ASP A 34 -26.51 -3.67 -3.31
N TRP A 35 -26.66 -4.40 -2.21
CA TRP A 35 -26.96 -3.82 -0.89
C TRP A 35 -25.92 -2.80 -0.44
N MET A 36 -24.62 -3.08 -0.64
CA MET A 36 -23.55 -2.12 -0.34
C MET A 36 -23.64 -0.87 -1.23
N GLY A 37 -23.89 -1.03 -2.52
CA GLY A 37 -24.07 0.07 -3.45
C GLY A 37 -25.22 1.00 -3.04
N GLU A 38 -26.36 0.46 -2.63
CA GLU A 38 -27.47 1.25 -2.10
C GLU A 38 -27.09 2.06 -0.84
N HIS A 39 -26.23 1.51 0.00
CA HIS A 39 -25.74 2.20 1.21
C HIS A 39 -24.67 3.23 0.89
N TYR A 40 -23.80 2.98 -0.09
CA TYR A 40 -22.83 3.97 -0.58
C TYR A 40 -23.52 5.15 -1.25
N ALA A 41 -24.64 4.93 -1.94
CA ALA A 41 -25.45 6.00 -2.51
C ALA A 41 -26.02 6.99 -1.46
N GLN A 42 -26.02 6.63 -0.18
CA GLN A 42 -26.42 7.50 0.92
C GLN A 42 -25.26 8.28 1.56
N CYS A 43 -24.04 8.11 1.07
CA CYS A 43 -22.87 8.84 1.54
C CYS A 43 -22.92 10.30 1.08
N ASP A 44 -22.63 11.24 1.99
CA ASP A 44 -22.63 12.67 1.64
C ASP A 44 -21.43 13.02 0.75
N ARG A 45 -20.28 12.37 0.96
CA ARG A 45 -19.08 12.53 0.13
C ARG A 45 -18.13 11.36 0.26
N LEU A 46 -17.55 10.95 -0.86
CA LEU A 46 -16.37 10.11 -0.93
C LEU A 46 -15.14 10.96 -1.26
N PHE A 47 -14.09 10.86 -0.46
CA PHE A 47 -12.74 11.25 -0.83
C PHE A 47 -12.07 10.05 -1.49
N ARG A 48 -12.01 10.07 -2.83
CA ARG A 48 -11.49 8.96 -3.60
C ARG A 48 -9.97 9.06 -3.65
N LEU A 49 -9.32 8.04 -3.08
CA LEU A 49 -7.87 7.93 -3.02
C LEU A 49 -7.30 7.50 -4.38
N PRO A 50 -6.03 7.81 -4.70
CA PRO A 50 -5.38 7.32 -5.91
C PRO A 50 -5.38 5.79 -6.03
N PHE A 51 -5.08 5.29 -7.24
CA PHE A 51 -5.08 3.85 -7.57
C PHE A 51 -6.45 3.19 -7.35
N HIS A 52 -7.48 3.92 -7.71
CA HIS A 52 -8.87 3.58 -7.42
C HIS A 52 -9.59 2.92 -8.59
N GLU A 53 -10.65 2.19 -8.26
CA GLU A 53 -11.72 1.85 -9.20
C GLU A 53 -12.68 3.05 -9.39
N PRO A 54 -13.61 3.01 -10.35
CA PRO A 54 -14.54 4.13 -10.58
C PRO A 54 -15.37 4.55 -9.37
N MET A 55 -15.75 3.64 -8.46
CA MET A 55 -16.58 3.87 -7.26
C MET A 55 -17.92 4.55 -7.56
N SER A 56 -18.56 4.14 -8.65
CA SER A 56 -19.76 4.78 -9.21
C SER A 56 -21.02 4.70 -8.34
N ALA A 57 -21.02 3.88 -7.29
CA ALA A 57 -22.09 3.83 -6.31
C ALA A 57 -22.18 5.09 -5.43
N PHE A 58 -21.11 5.90 -5.37
CA PHE A 58 -21.10 7.12 -4.56
C PHE A 58 -21.62 8.32 -5.35
N PRO A 59 -22.57 9.11 -4.80
CA PRO A 59 -23.18 10.23 -5.52
C PRO A 59 -22.26 11.45 -5.65
N ASN A 60 -21.38 11.67 -4.67
CA ASN A 60 -20.46 12.82 -4.60
C ASN A 60 -19.03 12.36 -4.36
N ILE A 61 -18.20 12.44 -5.39
CA ILE A 61 -16.80 12.02 -5.34
C ILE A 61 -15.91 13.26 -5.42
N THR A 62 -14.90 13.28 -4.56
CA THR A 62 -13.80 14.26 -4.62
C THR A 62 -12.49 13.47 -4.67
N ASP A 63 -11.76 13.58 -5.78
CA ASP A 63 -10.43 12.99 -5.90
C ASP A 63 -9.45 13.78 -5.02
N VAL A 64 -8.60 13.05 -4.31
CA VAL A 64 -7.56 13.61 -3.44
C VAL A 64 -6.20 12.98 -3.77
N GLY A 65 -5.12 13.56 -3.26
CA GLY A 65 -3.79 12.99 -3.39
C GLY A 65 -3.57 11.74 -2.55
N LEU A 66 -2.34 11.22 -2.59
CA LEU A 66 -1.92 10.09 -1.75
C LEU A 66 -2.15 10.40 -0.28
N THR A 67 -2.68 9.39 0.41
CA THR A 67 -2.75 9.37 1.88
C THR A 67 -1.77 8.32 2.40
N GLY A 68 -1.33 8.46 3.62
CA GLY A 68 -0.42 7.50 4.25
C GLY A 68 0.50 8.17 5.26
N GLY A 69 1.37 7.36 5.84
CA GLY A 69 2.40 7.84 6.76
C GLY A 69 3.59 8.45 6.02
N SER A 70 4.33 9.30 6.73
CA SER A 70 5.66 9.76 6.31
C SER A 70 6.72 9.26 7.30
N PRO A 71 7.98 9.09 6.90
CA PRO A 71 9.08 8.75 7.80
C PRO A 71 9.20 9.79 8.94
N ARG A 72 9.42 9.32 10.18
CA ARG A 72 9.50 10.19 11.37
C ARG A 72 10.86 10.17 12.05
N HIS A 73 11.73 9.28 11.62
CA HIS A 73 13.01 9.04 12.27
C HIS A 73 14.16 9.46 11.36
N ALA A 74 15.25 9.92 11.95
CA ALA A 74 16.48 10.23 11.21
C ALA A 74 17.06 8.93 10.63
N ILE A 75 17.42 8.96 9.35
CA ILE A 75 17.96 7.82 8.60
C ILE A 75 19.20 7.24 9.28
N ASP A 76 20.13 8.10 9.69
CA ASP A 76 21.40 7.67 10.31
C ASP A 76 21.18 7.01 11.69
N ALA A 77 20.18 7.49 12.46
CA ALA A 77 19.83 6.88 13.72
C ALA A 77 19.28 5.45 13.52
N LEU A 78 18.31 5.29 12.61
CA LEU A 78 17.76 3.96 12.29
C LEU A 78 18.85 3.02 11.75
N ARG A 79 19.73 3.53 10.90
CA ARG A 79 20.85 2.75 10.35
C ARG A 79 21.76 2.22 11.46
N SER A 80 22.13 3.10 12.40
CA SER A 80 22.97 2.74 13.55
C SER A 80 22.28 1.79 14.52
N ASP A 81 21.07 2.12 14.92
CA ASP A 81 20.33 1.39 15.95
C ASP A 81 20.00 -0.05 15.52
N TRP A 82 19.78 -0.26 14.22
CA TRP A 82 19.42 -1.56 13.65
C TRP A 82 20.54 -2.28 12.91
N GLY A 83 21.79 -1.75 12.93
CA GLY A 83 22.94 -2.38 12.29
C GLY A 83 22.81 -2.50 10.77
N ILE A 84 22.15 -1.53 10.12
CA ILE A 84 21.99 -1.52 8.66
C ILE A 84 23.29 -0.97 8.06
N SER A 85 24.11 -1.86 7.53
CA SER A 85 25.45 -1.55 7.02
C SER A 85 25.55 -1.49 5.49
N THR A 86 24.57 -2.11 4.79
CA THR A 86 24.54 -2.10 3.33
C THR A 86 24.04 -0.76 2.78
N PRO A 87 24.49 -0.38 1.56
CA PRO A 87 23.96 0.79 0.88
C PRO A 87 22.49 0.56 0.47
N PRO A 88 21.73 1.62 0.18
CA PRO A 88 20.28 1.50 -0.11
C PRO A 88 19.96 0.49 -1.21
N GLU A 89 20.73 0.46 -2.30
CA GLU A 89 20.50 -0.44 -3.43
C GLU A 89 20.63 -1.94 -3.08
N LYS A 90 21.26 -2.26 -1.96
CA LYS A 90 21.39 -3.62 -1.39
C LYS A 90 20.58 -3.81 -0.10
N THR A 91 19.74 -2.85 0.27
CA THR A 91 18.85 -2.92 1.42
C THR A 91 17.42 -3.03 0.93
N ILE A 92 16.73 -4.09 1.31
CA ILE A 92 15.36 -4.40 0.85
C ILE A 92 14.41 -4.48 2.03
N LEU A 93 13.27 -3.79 1.95
CA LEU A 93 12.20 -3.91 2.92
C LEU A 93 11.16 -4.95 2.45
N LEU A 94 10.93 -5.97 3.27
CA LEU A 94 9.91 -7.00 3.06
C LEU A 94 8.69 -6.68 3.93
N THR A 95 7.56 -6.31 3.31
CA THR A 95 6.35 -5.94 4.05
C THR A 95 5.09 -6.54 3.42
N PHE A 96 4.64 -7.68 3.93
CA PHE A 96 3.49 -8.40 3.40
C PHE A 96 2.21 -8.24 4.24
N GLY A 97 2.27 -7.50 5.34
CA GLY A 97 1.14 -7.31 6.25
C GLY A 97 0.68 -8.60 6.93
N GLY A 98 -0.30 -8.49 7.84
CA GLY A 98 -0.72 -9.58 8.72
C GLY A 98 -1.55 -10.72 8.12
N LEU A 99 -1.69 -10.86 6.81
CA LEU A 99 -2.48 -11.90 6.19
C LEU A 99 -1.65 -12.74 5.20
N GLY A 100 -1.08 -13.84 5.71
CA GLY A 100 -1.08 -15.14 5.07
C GLY A 100 -0.18 -15.43 3.88
N LEU A 101 0.68 -14.53 3.40
CA LEU A 101 1.69 -14.90 2.42
C LEU A 101 2.98 -15.28 3.15
N GLN A 102 3.39 -16.54 3.00
CA GLN A 102 4.68 -17.00 3.50
C GLN A 102 5.78 -16.51 2.54
N ILE A 103 6.67 -15.67 3.05
CA ILE A 103 7.84 -15.24 2.29
C ILE A 103 8.80 -16.44 2.16
N PRO A 104 9.33 -16.74 0.96
CA PRO A 104 10.35 -17.76 0.78
C PRO A 104 11.70 -17.25 1.28
N PHE A 105 11.88 -17.20 2.61
CA PHE A 105 13.07 -16.65 3.25
C PHE A 105 14.35 -17.40 2.88
N GLU A 106 14.27 -18.64 2.39
CA GLU A 106 15.40 -19.40 1.87
C GLU A 106 16.10 -18.70 0.71
N ASN A 107 15.37 -17.92 -0.09
CA ASN A 107 15.95 -17.17 -1.20
C ASN A 107 16.97 -16.11 -0.75
N LEU A 108 16.87 -15.61 0.48
CA LEU A 108 17.80 -14.60 1.00
C LEU A 108 19.25 -15.11 1.07
N GLN A 109 19.45 -16.44 1.10
CA GLN A 109 20.79 -17.06 1.09
C GLN A 109 21.56 -16.80 -0.21
N HIS A 110 20.85 -16.53 -1.30
CA HIS A 110 21.46 -16.18 -2.58
C HIS A 110 22.04 -14.75 -2.62
N PHE A 111 21.76 -13.95 -1.58
CA PHE A 111 22.15 -12.54 -1.50
C PHE A 111 22.97 -12.24 -0.22
N PRO A 112 24.15 -12.87 -0.02
CA PRO A 112 24.91 -12.75 1.22
C PRO A 112 25.41 -11.32 1.51
N ASP A 113 25.59 -10.52 0.46
CA ASP A 113 26.06 -9.11 0.55
C ASP A 113 24.90 -8.09 0.65
N TRP A 114 23.66 -8.55 0.79
CA TRP A 114 22.48 -7.71 0.93
C TRP A 114 21.94 -7.78 2.35
N GLN A 115 21.15 -6.78 2.75
CA GLN A 115 20.37 -6.81 3.99
C GLN A 115 18.88 -6.70 3.67
N PHE A 116 18.09 -7.52 4.34
CA PHE A 116 16.66 -7.53 4.25
C PHE A 116 16.06 -7.11 5.58
N LEU A 117 15.06 -6.27 5.56
CA LEU A 117 14.36 -5.78 6.74
C LEU A 117 12.95 -6.35 6.73
N THR A 118 12.44 -6.78 7.88
CA THR A 118 11.06 -7.24 8.01
C THR A 118 10.45 -6.87 9.36
N PHE A 119 9.15 -6.66 9.36
CA PHE A 119 8.33 -6.48 10.56
C PHE A 119 7.64 -7.78 11.00
N ASP A 120 7.88 -8.87 10.30
CA ASP A 120 7.39 -10.18 10.68
C ASP A 120 8.25 -10.75 11.82
N SER A 121 7.70 -10.76 13.03
CA SER A 121 8.37 -11.33 14.20
C SER A 121 8.57 -12.84 14.12
N THR A 122 7.83 -13.53 13.26
CA THR A 122 7.90 -14.98 13.05
C THR A 122 8.96 -15.40 12.01
N ALA A 123 9.54 -14.42 11.29
CA ALA A 123 10.59 -14.66 10.32
C ALA A 123 11.78 -15.42 10.92
N PRO A 124 12.46 -16.28 10.14
CA PRO A 124 13.63 -17.04 10.63
C PRO A 124 14.79 -16.11 11.01
N ASN A 125 15.72 -16.63 11.80
CA ASN A 125 16.96 -15.94 12.07
C ASN A 125 17.97 -16.24 10.96
N LEU A 126 18.22 -15.26 10.10
CA LEU A 126 19.20 -15.35 9.01
C LEU A 126 20.24 -14.22 9.16
N PRO A 127 21.51 -14.45 8.74
CA PRO A 127 22.59 -13.47 8.92
C PRO A 127 22.32 -12.11 8.25
N ASN A 128 21.55 -12.11 7.16
CA ASN A 128 21.23 -10.95 6.35
C ASN A 128 19.76 -10.48 6.48
N LEU A 129 19.01 -10.97 7.50
CA LEU A 129 17.64 -10.58 7.77
C LEU A 129 17.53 -9.89 9.13
N ILE A 130 17.16 -8.62 9.12
CA ILE A 130 16.93 -7.80 10.31
C ILE A 130 15.43 -7.77 10.60
N LYS A 131 15.04 -8.25 11.79
CA LYS A 131 13.65 -8.22 12.27
C LYS A 131 13.43 -6.97 13.11
N ILE A 132 12.56 -6.07 12.63
CA ILE A 132 12.18 -4.85 13.35
C ILE A 132 11.07 -5.22 14.33
N THR A 133 11.40 -5.25 15.61
CA THR A 133 10.49 -5.70 16.69
C THR A 133 9.91 -4.57 17.52
N ASP A 134 10.43 -3.36 17.39
CA ASP A 134 9.89 -2.18 18.08
C ASP A 134 8.56 -1.76 17.44
N LYS A 135 7.47 -1.90 18.20
CA LYS A 135 6.09 -1.57 17.76
C LYS A 135 5.84 -0.08 17.53
N LYS A 136 6.76 0.80 17.95
CA LYS A 136 6.67 2.24 17.70
C LYS A 136 7.14 2.61 16.29
N LEU A 137 7.95 1.76 15.67
CA LEU A 137 8.46 1.93 14.32
C LEU A 137 7.50 1.33 13.30
N ARG A 138 7.49 1.89 12.12
CA ARG A 138 6.61 1.50 11.01
C ARG A 138 7.43 1.19 9.76
N PRO A 139 6.93 0.37 8.83
CA PRO A 139 7.60 0.10 7.57
C PRO A 139 8.05 1.37 6.83
N VAL A 140 7.20 2.41 6.79
CA VAL A 140 7.51 3.67 6.12
C VAL A 140 8.72 4.39 6.69
N ASP A 141 9.03 4.22 7.97
CA ASP A 141 10.19 4.84 8.62
C ASP A 141 11.52 4.28 8.07
N PHE A 142 11.51 3.03 7.58
CA PHE A 142 12.68 2.35 6.98
C PHE A 142 12.77 2.47 5.45
N MET A 143 11.71 2.88 4.78
CA MET A 143 11.71 3.02 3.32
C MET A 143 12.88 3.87 2.77
N PRO A 144 13.24 5.01 3.38
CA PRO A 144 14.37 5.82 2.89
C PRO A 144 15.74 5.14 2.97
N LEU A 145 15.85 4.05 3.74
CA LEU A 145 17.08 3.25 3.87
C LEU A 145 17.22 2.19 2.77
N CYS A 146 16.13 1.94 2.03
CA CYS A 146 16.02 0.80 1.13
C CYS A 146 16.06 1.23 -0.33
N GLY A 147 16.60 0.38 -1.18
CA GLY A 147 16.51 0.54 -2.63
C GLY A 147 15.18 0.07 -3.21
N ARG A 148 14.49 -0.81 -2.49
CA ARG A 148 13.17 -1.35 -2.90
C ARG A 148 12.35 -1.78 -1.69
N VAL A 149 11.04 -1.73 -1.88
CA VAL A 149 10.05 -2.38 -0.99
C VAL A 149 9.42 -3.54 -1.74
N ILE A 150 9.42 -4.73 -1.15
CA ILE A 150 8.70 -5.89 -1.68
C ILE A 150 7.44 -6.08 -0.84
N SER A 151 6.28 -6.06 -1.49
CA SER A 151 4.99 -6.25 -0.81
C SER A 151 3.93 -6.86 -1.72
N LYS A 152 2.89 -7.44 -1.12
CA LYS A 152 1.66 -7.73 -1.86
C LYS A 152 0.94 -6.42 -2.23
N PRO A 153 0.05 -6.42 -3.23
CA PRO A 153 -0.78 -5.26 -3.50
C PRO A 153 -1.58 -4.84 -2.26
N GLY A 154 -1.42 -3.57 -1.89
CA GLY A 154 -2.12 -2.98 -0.75
C GLY A 154 -1.94 -1.47 -0.73
N TYR A 155 -3.05 -0.72 -0.68
CA TYR A 155 -3.04 0.73 -0.84
C TYR A 155 -2.07 1.43 0.13
N GLY A 156 -2.11 1.08 1.42
CA GLY A 156 -1.29 1.77 2.44
C GLY A 156 0.21 1.71 2.13
N THR A 157 0.74 0.50 1.90
CA THR A 157 2.16 0.32 1.57
C THR A 157 2.52 1.00 0.24
N PHE A 158 1.65 0.91 -0.77
CA PHE A 158 1.89 1.51 -2.07
C PHE A 158 1.89 3.04 -1.99
N ALA A 159 0.91 3.62 -1.29
CA ALA A 159 0.83 5.07 -1.10
C ALA A 159 2.06 5.61 -0.34
N GLU A 160 2.50 4.91 0.72
CA GLU A 160 3.70 5.26 1.48
C GLU A 160 4.96 5.18 0.62
N ALA A 161 5.16 4.08 -0.12
CA ALA A 161 6.34 3.89 -0.97
C ALA A 161 6.40 4.91 -2.11
N VAL A 162 5.29 5.17 -2.80
CA VAL A 162 5.20 6.21 -3.84
C VAL A 162 5.37 7.60 -3.23
N GLY A 163 4.81 7.83 -2.04
CA GLY A 163 4.97 9.06 -1.27
C GLY A 163 6.44 9.37 -0.95
N VAL A 164 7.20 8.37 -0.53
CA VAL A 164 8.65 8.46 -0.24
C VAL A 164 9.49 8.46 -1.54
N GLY A 165 8.99 7.86 -2.62
CA GLY A 165 9.71 7.75 -3.91
C GLY A 165 10.60 6.51 -3.99
N ILE A 166 10.26 5.42 -3.27
CA ILE A 166 11.01 4.17 -3.27
C ILE A 166 10.41 3.19 -4.29
N PRO A 167 11.25 2.50 -5.11
CA PRO A 167 10.79 1.48 -6.03
C PRO A 167 10.03 0.35 -5.35
N LEU A 168 8.95 -0.10 -5.98
CA LEU A 168 8.08 -1.17 -5.50
C LEU A 168 8.29 -2.45 -6.30
N VAL A 169 8.39 -3.57 -5.60
CA VAL A 169 8.25 -4.91 -6.16
C VAL A 169 6.96 -5.51 -5.60
N THR A 170 6.09 -6.00 -6.47
CA THR A 170 4.81 -6.58 -6.07
C THR A 170 4.45 -7.80 -6.89
N LEU A 171 3.45 -8.53 -6.44
CA LEU A 171 2.93 -9.73 -7.09
C LEU A 171 1.63 -9.41 -7.82
N THR A 172 1.38 -10.08 -8.93
CA THR A 172 0.01 -10.14 -9.48
C THR A 172 -0.88 -10.89 -8.50
N ARG A 173 -2.14 -10.47 -8.41
CA ARG A 173 -3.15 -11.08 -7.57
C ARG A 173 -4.48 -11.09 -8.31
N GLU A 174 -5.02 -12.29 -8.57
CA GLU A 174 -6.24 -12.47 -9.36
C GLU A 174 -7.50 -12.60 -8.50
N ASP A 175 -7.39 -13.03 -7.26
CA ASP A 175 -8.49 -13.31 -6.34
C ASP A 175 -9.06 -12.06 -5.63
N PHE A 176 -8.56 -10.87 -5.95
CA PHE A 176 -8.97 -9.63 -5.31
C PHE A 176 -8.98 -8.45 -6.31
N ALA A 177 -10.17 -8.04 -6.71
CA ALA A 177 -10.38 -7.09 -7.80
C ALA A 177 -9.69 -5.72 -7.63
N GLU A 178 -9.39 -5.29 -6.39
CA GLU A 178 -8.63 -4.07 -6.13
C GLU A 178 -7.20 -4.15 -6.70
N ALA A 179 -6.59 -5.33 -6.70
CA ALA A 179 -5.18 -5.50 -7.03
C ALA A 179 -4.79 -4.92 -8.39
N LYS A 180 -5.66 -5.07 -9.40
CA LYS A 180 -5.40 -4.52 -10.75
C LYS A 180 -5.26 -3.00 -10.76
N PHE A 181 -6.06 -2.28 -9.98
CA PHE A 181 -6.01 -0.82 -9.89
C PHE A 181 -4.75 -0.35 -9.15
N LEU A 182 -4.36 -1.07 -8.10
CA LEU A 182 -3.13 -0.81 -7.37
C LEU A 182 -1.89 -1.05 -8.24
N ILE A 183 -1.85 -2.16 -8.97
CA ILE A 183 -0.74 -2.53 -9.87
C ILE A 183 -0.61 -1.50 -11.01
N ASP A 184 -1.71 -1.13 -11.64
CA ASP A 184 -1.70 -0.08 -12.66
C ASP A 184 -1.26 1.27 -12.08
N GLY A 185 -1.70 1.58 -10.86
CA GLY A 185 -1.30 2.79 -10.15
C GLY A 185 0.20 2.89 -9.95
N ILE A 186 0.85 1.85 -9.42
CA ILE A 186 2.31 1.86 -9.25
C ILE A 186 3.05 1.86 -10.59
N ALA A 187 2.55 1.16 -11.59
CA ALA A 187 3.14 1.17 -12.93
C ALA A 187 3.09 2.55 -13.58
N ASN A 188 2.10 3.36 -13.23
CA ASN A 188 1.98 4.73 -13.72
C ASN A 188 2.91 5.71 -12.98
N TYR A 189 3.10 5.56 -11.66
CA TYR A 189 3.68 6.62 -10.83
C TYR A 189 4.94 6.25 -10.04
N SER A 190 5.40 4.99 -10.10
CA SER A 190 6.58 4.53 -9.36
C SER A 190 7.52 3.72 -10.24
N TYR A 191 8.81 3.70 -9.89
CA TYR A 191 9.68 2.64 -10.34
C TYR A 191 9.18 1.31 -9.77
N HIS A 192 9.04 0.28 -10.60
CA HIS A 192 8.34 -0.93 -10.20
C HIS A 192 8.89 -2.21 -10.85
N GLN A 193 8.60 -3.34 -10.20
CA GLN A 193 8.67 -4.68 -10.78
C GLN A 193 7.40 -5.42 -10.37
N ILE A 194 6.72 -6.00 -11.35
CA ILE A 194 5.50 -6.78 -11.14
C ILE A 194 5.82 -8.22 -11.48
N LEU A 195 5.71 -9.09 -10.50
CA LEU A 195 6.06 -10.50 -10.59
C LEU A 195 4.79 -11.36 -10.59
N THR A 196 4.86 -12.51 -11.24
CA THR A 196 3.88 -13.56 -11.00
C THR A 196 4.14 -14.21 -9.63
N PRO A 197 3.15 -14.89 -9.03
CA PRO A 197 3.37 -15.70 -7.84
C PRO A 197 4.49 -16.73 -8.02
N ASP A 198 4.57 -17.39 -9.17
CA ASP A 198 5.61 -18.38 -9.44
C ASP A 198 7.01 -17.76 -9.46
N GLU A 199 7.20 -16.62 -10.09
CA GLU A 199 8.49 -15.92 -10.07
C GLU A 199 8.94 -15.55 -8.67
N PHE A 200 8.01 -15.22 -7.79
CA PHE A 200 8.32 -14.85 -6.41
C PHE A 200 8.54 -16.06 -5.51
N PHE A 201 7.64 -17.06 -5.54
CA PHE A 201 7.65 -18.19 -4.60
C PHE A 201 8.56 -19.34 -5.04
N GLN A 202 8.71 -19.56 -6.34
CA GLN A 202 9.50 -20.69 -6.89
C GLN A 202 10.81 -20.22 -7.52
N GLY A 203 10.95 -18.94 -7.81
CA GLY A 203 12.17 -18.34 -8.33
C GLY A 203 13.22 -18.11 -7.25
N ASN A 204 14.45 -17.85 -7.68
CA ASN A 204 15.60 -17.56 -6.83
C ASN A 204 15.84 -16.04 -6.62
N TRP A 205 14.86 -15.21 -6.92
CA TRP A 205 14.85 -13.75 -6.79
C TRP A 205 15.88 -13.00 -7.66
N GLU A 206 16.28 -13.58 -8.79
CA GLU A 206 17.16 -12.91 -9.77
C GLU A 206 16.63 -11.55 -10.25
N PHE A 207 15.33 -11.29 -10.07
CA PHE A 207 14.74 -9.97 -10.35
C PHE A 207 15.39 -8.84 -9.55
N LEU A 208 16.02 -9.13 -8.40
CA LEU A 208 16.71 -8.12 -7.60
C LEU A 208 17.96 -7.56 -8.32
N HIS A 209 18.59 -8.32 -9.21
CA HIS A 209 19.72 -7.87 -10.03
C HIS A 209 19.28 -7.02 -11.23
N GLN A 210 17.98 -7.01 -11.54
CA GLN A 210 17.45 -6.23 -12.65
C GLN A 210 16.99 -4.84 -12.17
N PRO A 211 17.19 -3.78 -12.98
CA PRO A 211 16.66 -2.46 -12.63
C PRO A 211 15.13 -2.46 -12.64
N PRO A 212 14.48 -1.73 -11.72
CA PRO A 212 13.04 -1.51 -11.79
C PRO A 212 12.65 -0.78 -13.07
N GLN A 213 11.46 -1.09 -13.59
CA GLN A 213 10.90 -0.38 -14.74
C GLN A 213 10.50 1.05 -14.32
N PRO A 214 10.71 2.05 -15.18
CA PRO A 214 10.35 3.43 -14.88
C PRO A 214 8.81 3.62 -14.89
N PRO A 215 8.30 4.66 -14.22
CA PRO A 215 6.88 5.00 -14.27
C PRO A 215 6.44 5.35 -15.69
N ARG A 216 5.21 4.97 -16.05
CA ARG A 216 4.62 5.28 -17.36
C ARG A 216 4.20 6.75 -17.51
N GLN A 217 3.88 7.41 -16.40
CA GLN A 217 3.44 8.80 -16.36
C GLN A 217 4.62 9.71 -15.96
N PRO A 218 4.89 10.79 -16.72
CA PRO A 218 6.00 11.69 -16.42
C PRO A 218 5.70 12.65 -15.26
N GLN A 219 4.42 12.83 -14.90
CA GLN A 219 4.00 13.77 -13.87
C GLN A 219 3.87 13.06 -12.52
N PRO A 220 4.37 13.67 -11.44
CA PRO A 220 4.22 13.10 -10.11
C PRO A 220 2.75 13.14 -9.67
N ILE A 221 2.36 12.14 -8.89
CA ILE A 221 1.07 12.12 -8.23
C ILE A 221 1.03 13.10 -7.04
N ALA A 222 -0.11 13.75 -6.80
CA ALA A 222 -0.30 14.62 -5.64
C ALA A 222 -0.16 13.84 -4.32
N LYS A 223 0.42 14.46 -3.29
CA LYS A 223 0.71 13.83 -1.98
C LYS A 223 -0.01 14.52 -0.81
N ASP A 224 -1.00 15.33 -1.10
CA ASP A 224 -1.74 16.21 -0.18
C ASP A 224 -3.05 15.62 0.33
N GLY A 225 -3.29 14.32 0.12
CA GLY A 225 -4.57 13.68 0.43
C GLY A 225 -4.96 13.79 1.92
N ASN A 226 -4.01 13.67 2.83
CA ASN A 226 -4.28 13.82 4.27
C ASN A 226 -4.77 15.22 4.61
N GLU A 227 -4.10 16.27 4.11
CA GLU A 227 -4.45 17.67 4.35
C GLU A 227 -5.78 18.01 3.69
N ALA A 228 -6.00 17.60 2.45
CA ALA A 228 -7.23 17.86 1.71
C ALA A 228 -8.45 17.29 2.43
N ILE A 229 -8.37 16.04 2.92
CA ILE A 229 -9.44 15.41 3.69
C ILE A 229 -9.65 16.13 5.02
N ALA A 230 -8.57 16.42 5.77
CA ALA A 230 -8.65 17.09 7.05
C ALA A 230 -9.31 18.45 6.93
N HIS A 231 -8.91 19.28 5.96
CA HIS A 231 -9.50 20.59 5.70
C HIS A 231 -11.00 20.51 5.35
N ALA A 232 -11.37 19.54 4.50
CA ALA A 232 -12.75 19.37 4.10
C ALA A 232 -13.65 18.98 5.29
N VAL A 233 -13.17 18.08 6.16
CA VAL A 233 -13.91 17.64 7.36
C VAL A 233 -14.03 18.77 8.38
N LEU A 234 -12.94 19.49 8.68
CA LEU A 234 -12.93 20.61 9.62
C LEU A 234 -13.85 21.75 9.15
N GLY A 235 -13.86 22.04 7.83
CA GLY A 235 -14.74 23.05 7.25
C GLY A 235 -16.24 22.75 7.42
N VAL A 236 -16.61 21.48 7.58
CA VAL A 236 -18.01 21.07 7.86
C VAL A 236 -18.34 21.23 9.34
N VAL A 237 -17.42 20.87 10.23
CA VAL A 237 -17.60 21.00 11.69
C VAL A 237 -17.78 22.46 12.08
N SER A 238 -16.94 23.35 11.53
CA SER A 238 -16.99 24.80 11.82
C SER A 238 -18.25 25.51 11.35
N ARG A 239 -19.00 24.96 10.38
CA ARG A 239 -20.26 25.54 9.90
C ARG A 239 -21.48 25.16 10.73
N LYS A 240 -21.34 24.20 11.65
CA LYS A 240 -22.41 23.71 12.53
C LYS A 240 -22.31 24.20 13.98
N SER A 241 -21.24 24.91 14.32
CA SER A 241 -21.05 25.64 15.59
C SER A 241 -21.37 27.11 15.40
#